data_aa4a312c85e3c9165c5786f1096643bc
#
_entry.id   aa4a312c85e3c9165c5786f1096643bc
#
_cell.length_a   1.000
_cell.length_b   1.000
_cell.length_c   1.000
_cell.angle_alpha   90.00
_cell.angle_beta   90.00
_cell.angle_gamma   90.00
#
_symmetry.space_group_name_H-M   'P 1'
#
loop_
_entity.id
_entity.type
_entity.pdbx_description
1 polymer ?
#
loop_
_entity_poly.entity_id
_entity_poly.type
_entity_poly.pdbx_seq_one_letter_code
_entity_poly.pdbx_strand_id
1 'polypeptide(L)'
;MRANLATMKGRTIFALAALCFAAPLTAWADHPGQAQLVAEVAKDTGKDPAALNALLNGAQRQQSILDAISRPAEAKPWSDYRQIFLTPARINAGVAFYREHQALLESVAKKYGVAPQYIVAIIGVETFYGRNTGKYKVLDALVTLGLYYPPRAAFFRNELKTLLELPNSQLAGPLAALTGSYAGAQGWGQFMPSSIRDFAVDEDHDGRIDLQNSMPDIIGSVANYFAKHGWVTGGPVAARAQPDAAAKPLTVKDATPQWTVEQLEAWGYGPLQHLDPGALSSMQTLQGANGPEHWFTFQNFRVITTYNR
;
A
#
# COMPACT_ATOMS: atom_id res chain seq x y z
N MET A 1 14.91 -80.51 68.31
CA MET A 1 15.89 -79.42 68.49
C MET A 1 16.12 -78.71 67.16
N ARG A 2 15.95 -77.40 67.19
CA ARG A 2 16.30 -76.38 66.19
C ARG A 2 15.67 -76.55 64.74
N ALA A 3 14.69 -75.68 64.56
CA ALA A 3 14.07 -75.35 63.28
C ALA A 3 15.02 -74.46 62.44
N ASN A 4 14.95 -74.63 61.12
CA ASN A 4 15.53 -73.67 60.25
C ASN A 4 14.42 -73.13 59.32
N LEU A 5 14.11 -71.91 59.47
CA LEU A 5 13.24 -71.11 58.59
C LEU A 5 14.03 -70.76 57.32
N ALA A 6 13.48 -71.07 56.17
CA ALA A 6 13.93 -70.60 54.89
C ALA A 6 13.08 -69.39 54.42
N THR A 7 13.72 -68.30 54.26
CA THR A 7 13.15 -67.04 53.82
C THR A 7 12.88 -67.03 52.29
N MET A 8 11.61 -66.87 51.88
CA MET A 8 11.21 -66.57 50.53
C MET A 8 11.37 -65.11 50.22
N LYS A 9 12.23 -64.74 49.29
CA LYS A 9 12.37 -63.38 48.73
C LYS A 9 11.32 -63.18 47.65
N GLY A 10 10.30 -62.34 47.94
CA GLY A 10 9.36 -61.85 46.92
C GLY A 10 10.04 -60.80 46.01
N ARG A 11 9.97 -61.04 44.68
CA ARG A 11 10.35 -60.08 43.68
C ARG A 11 9.12 -59.24 43.28
N THR A 12 9.09 -57.98 43.73
CA THR A 12 8.10 -57.00 43.28
C THR A 12 8.50 -56.46 41.90
N ILE A 13 7.70 -56.72 40.89
CA ILE A 13 7.84 -56.17 39.55
C ILE A 13 7.13 -54.80 39.56
N PHE A 14 7.89 -53.71 39.50
CA PHE A 14 7.32 -52.39 39.22
C PHE A 14 7.04 -52.26 37.73
N ALA A 15 5.77 -52.29 37.33
CA ALA A 15 5.33 -51.90 35.98
C ALA A 15 5.34 -50.36 35.90
N LEU A 16 6.29 -49.84 35.10
CA LEU A 16 6.34 -48.42 34.77
C LEU A 16 5.29 -48.18 33.66
N ALA A 17 4.13 -47.60 34.07
CA ALA A 17 3.15 -47.12 33.11
C ALA A 17 3.66 -45.79 32.50
N ALA A 18 4.12 -45.78 31.24
CA ALA A 18 4.42 -44.60 30.50
C ALA A 18 3.10 -43.89 30.13
N LEU A 19 2.74 -42.81 30.86
CA LEU A 19 1.70 -41.87 30.47
C LEU A 19 2.24 -41.06 29.31
N CYS A 20 1.84 -41.39 28.09
CA CYS A 20 1.96 -40.50 26.94
C CYS A 20 0.99 -39.31 27.15
N PHE A 21 1.49 -38.17 27.62
CA PHE A 21 0.79 -36.90 27.54
C PHE A 21 0.73 -36.52 26.04
N ALA A 22 -0.36 -36.88 25.36
CA ALA A 22 -0.73 -36.23 24.12
C ALA A 22 -1.09 -34.76 24.48
N ALA A 23 -0.15 -33.85 24.25
CA ALA A 23 -0.49 -32.41 24.26
C ALA A 23 -1.63 -32.20 23.26
N PRO A 24 -2.71 -31.48 23.63
CA PRO A 24 -3.74 -31.15 22.67
C PRO A 24 -3.07 -30.29 21.59
N LEU A 25 -3.01 -30.78 20.37
CA LEU A 25 -2.82 -29.95 19.20
C LEU A 25 -4.02 -28.97 19.22
N THR A 26 -3.81 -27.76 19.72
CA THR A 26 -4.77 -26.68 19.52
C THR A 26 -4.85 -26.46 18.01
N ALA A 27 -5.81 -27.11 17.37
CA ALA A 27 -6.19 -26.77 16.02
C ALA A 27 -6.60 -25.28 16.07
N TRP A 28 -5.77 -24.42 15.50
CA TRP A 28 -6.13 -23.02 15.29
C TRP A 28 -7.36 -23.05 14.40
N ALA A 29 -8.44 -22.44 14.88
CA ALA A 29 -9.66 -22.36 14.08
C ALA A 29 -9.36 -21.59 12.81
N ASP A 30 -9.75 -22.13 11.66
CA ASP A 30 -9.59 -21.46 10.38
C ASP A 30 -10.24 -20.06 10.41
N HIS A 31 -9.64 -19.12 9.69
CA HIS A 31 -10.26 -17.79 9.52
C HIS A 31 -11.58 -17.89 8.74
N PRO A 32 -12.54 -16.99 8.96
CA PRO A 32 -13.79 -16.97 8.20
C PRO A 32 -13.54 -16.93 6.68
N GLY A 33 -14.10 -17.92 5.94
CA GLY A 33 -13.94 -18.01 4.49
C GLY A 33 -12.56 -18.45 4.00
N GLN A 34 -11.65 -18.91 4.89
CA GLN A 34 -10.30 -19.35 4.53
C GLN A 34 -10.32 -20.49 3.53
N ALA A 35 -11.13 -21.52 3.74
CA ALA A 35 -11.21 -22.69 2.85
C ALA A 35 -11.57 -22.29 1.41
N GLN A 36 -12.51 -21.36 1.24
CA GLN A 36 -12.90 -20.84 -0.06
C GLN A 36 -11.73 -20.06 -0.69
N LEU A 37 -11.06 -19.18 0.05
CA LEU A 37 -9.92 -18.42 -0.43
C LEU A 37 -8.77 -19.32 -0.89
N VAL A 38 -8.45 -20.36 -0.09
CA VAL A 38 -7.41 -21.35 -0.43
C VAL A 38 -7.76 -22.08 -1.71
N ALA A 39 -9.02 -22.52 -1.86
CA ALA A 39 -9.47 -23.22 -3.08
C ALA A 39 -9.36 -22.32 -4.33
N GLU A 40 -9.72 -21.03 -4.22
CA GLU A 40 -9.60 -20.04 -5.30
C GLU A 40 -8.13 -19.86 -5.70
N VAL A 41 -7.24 -19.58 -4.74
CA VAL A 41 -5.80 -19.36 -5.00
C VAL A 41 -5.15 -20.62 -5.58
N ALA A 42 -5.42 -21.79 -5.01
CA ALA A 42 -4.87 -23.04 -5.49
C ALA A 42 -5.30 -23.34 -6.94
N LYS A 43 -6.57 -23.09 -7.26
CA LYS A 43 -7.10 -23.24 -8.63
C LYS A 43 -6.41 -22.30 -9.61
N ASP A 44 -6.22 -21.03 -9.23
CA ASP A 44 -5.72 -19.99 -10.13
C ASP A 44 -4.19 -20.07 -10.31
N THR A 45 -3.46 -20.62 -9.33
CA THR A 45 -1.98 -20.62 -9.33
C THR A 45 -1.32 -21.99 -9.33
N GLY A 46 -2.06 -23.07 -9.02
CA GLY A 46 -1.50 -24.38 -8.80
C GLY A 46 -0.71 -24.54 -7.48
N LYS A 47 -0.74 -23.53 -6.59
CA LYS A 47 -0.08 -23.61 -5.27
C LYS A 47 -0.74 -24.67 -4.40
N ASP A 48 0.08 -25.35 -3.57
CA ASP A 48 -0.39 -26.39 -2.66
C ASP A 48 -1.38 -25.84 -1.61
N PRO A 49 -2.63 -26.36 -1.56
CA PRO A 49 -3.62 -25.95 -0.56
C PRO A 49 -3.15 -26.15 0.88
N ALA A 50 -2.36 -27.16 1.18
CA ALA A 50 -1.86 -27.42 2.53
C ALA A 50 -0.86 -26.33 2.95
N ALA A 51 0.03 -25.92 2.05
CA ALA A 51 0.96 -24.82 2.29
C ALA A 51 0.23 -23.46 2.47
N LEU A 52 -0.80 -23.20 1.67
CA LEU A 52 -1.64 -21.99 1.80
C LEU A 52 -2.39 -21.97 3.14
N ASN A 53 -2.98 -23.10 3.56
CA ASN A 53 -3.62 -23.21 4.87
C ASN A 53 -2.64 -23.01 6.02
N ALA A 54 -1.45 -23.62 5.97
CA ALA A 54 -0.42 -23.46 6.99
C ALA A 54 0.01 -21.99 7.11
N LEU A 55 0.16 -21.28 5.99
CA LEU A 55 0.50 -19.86 5.95
C LEU A 55 -0.59 -19.00 6.59
N LEU A 56 -1.85 -19.21 6.22
CA LEU A 56 -3.00 -18.44 6.74
C LEU A 56 -3.23 -18.75 8.23
N ASN A 57 -3.10 -20.00 8.66
CA ASN A 57 -3.21 -20.37 10.07
C ASN A 57 -2.09 -19.74 10.95
N GLY A 58 -0.97 -19.36 10.35
CA GLY A 58 0.08 -18.56 11.01
C GLY A 58 -0.21 -17.07 11.13
N ALA A 59 -1.20 -16.58 10.38
CA ALA A 59 -1.62 -15.17 10.43
C ALA A 59 -2.49 -14.89 11.66
N GLN A 60 -2.45 -13.66 12.15
CA GLN A 60 -3.19 -13.28 13.35
C GLN A 60 -4.14 -12.12 13.06
N ARG A 61 -5.39 -12.26 13.51
CA ARG A 61 -6.31 -11.13 13.59
C ARG A 61 -5.80 -10.10 14.60
N GLN A 62 -5.58 -8.88 14.13
CA GLN A 62 -5.02 -7.77 14.93
C GLN A 62 -6.08 -6.73 15.26
N GLN A 63 -6.44 -6.57 16.54
CA GLN A 63 -7.40 -5.55 16.95
C GLN A 63 -6.89 -4.12 16.66
N SER A 64 -5.58 -3.88 16.84
CA SER A 64 -4.95 -2.58 16.55
C SER A 64 -5.12 -2.13 15.08
N ILE A 65 -5.23 -3.07 14.14
CA ILE A 65 -5.49 -2.79 12.72
C ILE A 65 -6.94 -2.34 12.53
N LEU A 66 -7.90 -3.01 13.17
CA LEU A 66 -9.31 -2.62 13.13
C LEU A 66 -9.51 -1.23 13.76
N ASP A 67 -8.80 -0.93 14.84
CA ASP A 67 -8.85 0.38 15.49
C ASP A 67 -8.23 1.47 14.60
N ALA A 68 -7.14 1.16 13.89
CA ALA A 68 -6.47 2.10 12.99
C ALA A 68 -7.35 2.45 11.77
N ILE A 69 -7.93 1.45 11.10
CA ILE A 69 -8.78 1.68 9.90
C ILE A 69 -10.06 2.43 10.24
N SER A 70 -10.53 2.38 11.48
CA SER A 70 -11.74 3.07 11.94
C SER A 70 -11.51 4.55 12.30
N ARG A 71 -10.28 5.05 12.23
CA ARG A 71 -9.89 6.43 12.57
C ARG A 71 -9.15 7.09 11.39
N PRO A 72 -9.84 7.35 10.27
CA PRO A 72 -9.19 7.95 9.12
C PRO A 72 -8.68 9.38 9.46
N ALA A 73 -7.43 9.65 9.06
CA ALA A 73 -6.81 10.96 9.28
C ALA A 73 -7.18 12.00 8.19
N GLU A 74 -7.88 11.58 7.14
CA GLU A 74 -8.12 12.35 5.91
C GLU A 74 -9.21 13.42 6.04
N ALA A 75 -9.87 13.56 7.20
CA ALA A 75 -10.93 14.55 7.41
C ALA A 75 -10.42 15.97 7.72
N LYS A 76 -9.10 16.23 7.57
CA LYS A 76 -8.52 17.56 7.87
C LYS A 76 -8.71 18.54 6.71
N PRO A 77 -8.93 19.84 6.98
CA PRO A 77 -8.84 20.88 5.95
C PRO A 77 -7.47 20.86 5.25
N TRP A 78 -7.43 21.26 4.00
CA TRP A 78 -6.17 21.29 3.22
C TRP A 78 -5.08 22.11 3.91
N SER A 79 -5.45 23.25 4.51
CA SER A 79 -4.54 24.09 5.29
C SER A 79 -3.74 23.33 6.34
N ASP A 80 -4.37 22.38 7.03
CA ASP A 80 -3.77 21.58 8.10
C ASP A 80 -3.12 20.32 7.54
N TYR A 81 -3.78 19.68 6.57
CA TYR A 81 -3.30 18.45 5.95
C TYR A 81 -1.94 18.65 5.27
N ARG A 82 -1.77 19.71 4.48
CA ARG A 82 -0.51 19.99 3.78
C ARG A 82 0.68 20.19 4.73
N GLN A 83 0.46 20.70 5.95
CA GLN A 83 1.53 20.92 6.92
C GLN A 83 2.16 19.63 7.44
N ILE A 84 1.44 18.49 7.36
CA ILE A 84 1.98 17.19 7.71
C ILE A 84 3.16 16.81 6.79
N PHE A 85 3.10 17.25 5.52
CA PHE A 85 4.05 16.88 4.48
C PHE A 85 5.05 18.00 4.14
N LEU A 86 4.62 19.27 4.14
CA LEU A 86 5.45 20.41 3.75
C LEU A 86 6.30 20.91 4.92
N THR A 87 7.10 20.02 5.50
CA THR A 87 8.03 20.37 6.58
C THR A 87 9.46 20.55 6.03
N PRO A 88 10.27 21.47 6.62
CA PRO A 88 11.67 21.61 6.22
C PRO A 88 12.46 20.29 6.27
N ALA A 89 12.18 19.45 7.26
CA ALA A 89 12.84 18.16 7.41
C ALA A 89 12.55 17.23 6.23
N ARG A 90 11.27 17.15 5.76
CA ARG A 90 10.90 16.30 4.63
C ARG A 90 11.40 16.88 3.30
N ILE A 91 11.34 18.19 3.13
CA ILE A 91 11.87 18.88 1.93
C ILE A 91 13.38 18.64 1.81
N ASN A 92 14.14 18.86 2.89
CA ASN A 92 15.58 18.64 2.89
C ASN A 92 15.95 17.17 2.64
N ALA A 93 15.18 16.24 3.21
CA ALA A 93 15.37 14.81 2.94
C ALA A 93 15.10 14.48 1.46
N GLY A 94 14.11 15.13 0.83
CA GLY A 94 13.83 14.97 -0.61
C GLY A 94 14.96 15.51 -1.49
N VAL A 95 15.53 16.65 -1.13
CA VAL A 95 16.70 17.18 -1.83
C VAL A 95 17.90 16.24 -1.71
N ALA A 96 18.14 15.68 -0.52
CA ALA A 96 19.20 14.71 -0.30
C ALA A 96 18.97 13.43 -1.12
N PHE A 97 17.76 12.87 -1.06
CA PHE A 97 17.37 11.69 -1.84
C PHE A 97 17.54 11.90 -3.35
N TYR A 98 17.09 13.05 -3.86
CA TYR A 98 17.27 13.39 -5.27
C TYR A 98 18.75 13.40 -5.67
N ARG A 99 19.60 14.06 -4.88
CA ARG A 99 21.05 14.16 -5.17
C ARG A 99 21.73 12.79 -5.12
N GLU A 100 21.39 11.97 -4.16
CA GLU A 100 21.94 10.62 -4.00
C GLU A 100 21.59 9.70 -5.18
N HIS A 101 20.35 9.81 -5.70
CA HIS A 101 19.85 8.94 -6.75
C HIS A 101 19.66 9.65 -8.10
N GLN A 102 20.32 10.79 -8.33
CA GLN A 102 20.08 11.66 -9.48
C GLN A 102 20.16 10.91 -10.81
N ALA A 103 21.24 10.19 -11.08
CA ALA A 103 21.45 9.49 -12.35
C ALA A 103 20.34 8.45 -12.63
N LEU A 104 19.94 7.71 -11.60
CA LEU A 104 18.85 6.74 -11.68
C LEU A 104 17.50 7.43 -11.94
N LEU A 105 17.18 8.48 -11.19
CA LEU A 105 15.94 9.26 -11.34
C LEU A 105 15.84 9.86 -12.74
N GLU A 106 16.92 10.41 -13.29
CA GLU A 106 16.94 10.98 -14.65
C GLU A 106 16.78 9.89 -15.73
N SER A 107 17.41 8.72 -15.54
CA SER A 107 17.23 7.57 -16.45
C SER A 107 15.78 7.07 -16.45
N VAL A 108 15.20 6.87 -15.28
CA VAL A 108 13.81 6.43 -15.12
C VAL A 108 12.83 7.50 -15.65
N ALA A 109 13.08 8.78 -15.38
CA ALA A 109 12.29 9.88 -15.93
C ALA A 109 12.26 9.88 -17.44
N LYS A 110 13.41 9.64 -18.08
CA LYS A 110 13.50 9.51 -19.54
C LYS A 110 12.73 8.29 -20.08
N LYS A 111 12.80 7.16 -19.37
CA LYS A 111 12.14 5.90 -19.76
C LYS A 111 10.61 5.99 -19.66
N TYR A 112 10.09 6.55 -18.55
CA TYR A 112 8.65 6.55 -18.25
C TYR A 112 7.96 7.90 -18.55
N GLY A 113 8.71 8.93 -18.89
CA GLY A 113 8.18 10.28 -19.15
C GLY A 113 7.72 11.04 -17.91
N VAL A 114 8.07 10.57 -16.70
CA VAL A 114 7.68 11.15 -15.43
C VAL A 114 8.84 11.94 -14.86
N ALA A 115 8.67 13.26 -14.67
CA ALA A 115 9.77 14.08 -14.16
C ALA A 115 10.17 13.68 -12.72
N PRO A 116 11.49 13.71 -12.40
CA PRO A 116 12.04 13.18 -11.14
C PRO A 116 11.37 13.71 -9.87
N GLN A 117 10.99 14.99 -9.84
CA GLN A 117 10.39 15.62 -8.67
C GLN A 117 9.08 14.94 -8.23
N TYR A 118 8.30 14.37 -9.14
CA TYR A 118 7.05 13.69 -8.80
C TYR A 118 7.31 12.32 -8.19
N ILE A 119 8.30 11.58 -8.68
CA ILE A 119 8.74 10.31 -8.10
C ILE A 119 9.27 10.53 -6.68
N VAL A 120 10.15 11.52 -6.52
CA VAL A 120 10.70 11.92 -5.21
C VAL A 120 9.60 12.33 -4.24
N ALA A 121 8.61 13.13 -4.72
CA ALA A 121 7.50 13.59 -3.90
C ALA A 121 6.63 12.43 -3.38
N ILE A 122 6.29 11.46 -4.23
CA ILE A 122 5.52 10.28 -3.81
C ILE A 122 6.28 9.51 -2.72
N ILE A 123 7.54 9.14 -2.94
CA ILE A 123 8.33 8.41 -1.96
C ILE A 123 8.46 9.21 -0.64
N GLY A 124 8.54 10.53 -0.76
CA GLY A 124 8.57 11.43 0.40
C GLY A 124 7.25 11.48 1.16
N VAL A 125 6.11 11.49 0.48
CA VAL A 125 4.77 11.49 1.10
C VAL A 125 4.50 10.14 1.74
N GLU A 126 4.71 9.04 1.01
CA GLU A 126 4.33 7.69 1.44
C GLU A 126 5.12 7.23 2.67
N THR A 127 6.43 7.36 2.64
CA THR A 127 7.28 6.73 3.67
C THR A 127 8.33 7.65 4.28
N PHE A 128 8.34 8.94 3.93
CA PHE A 128 9.41 9.83 4.33
C PHE A 128 10.78 9.26 3.93
N TYR A 129 10.91 8.88 2.66
CA TYR A 129 12.13 8.27 2.09
C TYR A 129 12.55 7.02 2.85
N GLY A 130 11.65 6.06 2.98
CA GLY A 130 11.87 4.75 3.60
C GLY A 130 11.92 4.72 5.12
N ARG A 131 11.76 5.86 5.83
CA ARG A 131 11.77 5.90 7.30
C ARG A 131 10.55 5.25 7.95
N ASN A 132 9.42 5.20 7.23
CA ASN A 132 8.13 4.72 7.75
C ASN A 132 7.45 3.79 6.74
N THR A 133 8.01 2.64 6.47
CA THR A 133 7.44 1.65 5.53
C THR A 133 6.34 0.79 6.15
N GLY A 134 6.05 0.99 7.45
CA GLY A 134 5.09 0.21 8.22
C GLY A 134 5.76 -0.92 9.02
N LYS A 135 5.05 -1.39 10.06
CA LYS A 135 5.55 -2.39 11.00
C LYS A 135 4.62 -3.60 11.18
N TYR A 136 3.47 -3.58 10.53
CA TYR A 136 2.53 -4.70 10.59
C TYR A 136 2.96 -5.80 9.63
N LYS A 137 2.77 -7.06 10.01
CA LYS A 137 2.87 -8.15 9.03
C LYS A 137 1.77 -7.95 7.99
N VAL A 138 2.16 -7.93 6.72
CA VAL A 138 1.22 -7.70 5.61
C VAL A 138 0.14 -8.77 5.58
N LEU A 139 0.51 -10.01 5.85
CA LEU A 139 -0.44 -11.12 5.91
C LEU A 139 -1.47 -10.93 7.03
N ASP A 140 -1.03 -10.57 8.26
CA ASP A 140 -1.92 -10.29 9.38
C ASP A 140 -2.87 -9.12 9.06
N ALA A 141 -2.34 -8.06 8.41
CA ALA A 141 -3.13 -6.90 8.02
C ALA A 141 -4.26 -7.28 7.04
N LEU A 142 -3.91 -7.99 5.98
CA LEU A 142 -4.88 -8.35 4.95
C LEU A 142 -5.85 -9.44 5.41
N VAL A 143 -5.41 -10.41 6.22
CA VAL A 143 -6.31 -11.38 6.89
C VAL A 143 -7.29 -10.64 7.79
N THR A 144 -6.80 -9.72 8.64
CA THR A 144 -7.66 -8.95 9.54
C THR A 144 -8.72 -8.14 8.77
N LEU A 145 -8.30 -7.39 7.76
CA LEU A 145 -9.21 -6.49 7.03
C LEU A 145 -10.08 -7.24 6.02
N GLY A 146 -9.55 -8.26 5.37
CA GLY A 146 -10.27 -9.03 4.35
C GLY A 146 -11.31 -10.00 4.92
N LEU A 147 -11.08 -10.52 6.15
CA LEU A 147 -11.91 -11.57 6.71
C LEU A 147 -12.70 -11.13 7.97
N TYR A 148 -12.34 -9.99 8.57
CA TYR A 148 -12.96 -9.52 9.83
C TYR A 148 -13.40 -8.05 9.81
N TYR A 149 -13.31 -7.35 8.65
CA TYR A 149 -13.73 -5.94 8.53
C TYR A 149 -14.78 -5.75 7.43
N PRO A 150 -16.08 -5.98 7.73
CA PRO A 150 -17.15 -5.96 6.75
C PRO A 150 -17.24 -4.73 5.85
N PRO A 151 -16.99 -3.48 6.31
CA PRO A 151 -17.17 -2.30 5.47
C PRO A 151 -16.34 -2.29 4.18
N ARG A 152 -15.17 -2.95 4.17
CA ARG A 152 -14.28 -3.05 3.01
C ARG A 152 -13.76 -4.48 2.79
N ALA A 153 -14.45 -5.49 3.31
CA ALA A 153 -14.00 -6.89 3.25
C ALA A 153 -13.74 -7.35 1.81
N ALA A 154 -14.61 -7.02 0.87
CA ALA A 154 -14.43 -7.41 -0.53
C ALA A 154 -13.13 -6.89 -1.14
N PHE A 155 -12.77 -5.63 -0.88
CA PHE A 155 -11.53 -5.03 -1.34
C PHE A 155 -10.31 -5.73 -0.72
N PHE A 156 -10.25 -5.83 0.61
CA PHE A 156 -9.10 -6.41 1.30
C PHE A 156 -8.97 -7.92 1.10
N ARG A 157 -10.11 -8.64 0.91
CA ARG A 157 -10.07 -10.06 0.53
C ARG A 157 -9.43 -10.25 -0.86
N ASN A 158 -9.74 -9.36 -1.81
CA ASN A 158 -9.10 -9.37 -3.12
C ASN A 158 -7.60 -9.08 -3.02
N GLU A 159 -7.20 -8.10 -2.18
CA GLU A 159 -5.77 -7.82 -1.94
C GLU A 159 -5.07 -9.01 -1.28
N LEU A 160 -5.71 -9.69 -0.31
CA LEU A 160 -5.19 -10.91 0.30
C LEU A 160 -5.03 -12.03 -0.74
N LYS A 161 -6.05 -12.26 -1.57
CA LYS A 161 -5.99 -13.23 -2.67
C LYS A 161 -4.82 -12.92 -3.59
N THR A 162 -4.71 -11.68 -4.05
CA THR A 162 -3.62 -11.23 -4.91
C THR A 162 -2.25 -11.43 -4.24
N LEU A 163 -2.09 -11.08 -2.95
CA LEU A 163 -0.85 -11.33 -2.21
C LEU A 163 -0.44 -12.81 -2.25
N LEU A 164 -1.40 -13.70 -2.03
CA LEU A 164 -1.17 -15.16 -2.06
C LEU A 164 -0.85 -15.68 -3.47
N GLU A 165 -1.31 -14.99 -4.51
CA GLU A 165 -1.06 -15.33 -5.92
C GLU A 165 0.30 -14.84 -6.43
N LEU A 166 0.83 -13.74 -5.88
CA LEU A 166 2.11 -13.19 -6.33
C LEU A 166 3.21 -14.27 -6.37
N PRO A 167 4.04 -14.30 -7.42
CA PRO A 167 5.24 -15.13 -7.45
C PRO A 167 6.29 -14.61 -6.46
N ASN A 168 7.14 -15.49 -5.96
CA ASN A 168 8.19 -15.12 -5.00
C ASN A 168 9.16 -14.06 -5.55
N SER A 169 9.32 -13.97 -6.87
CA SER A 169 10.13 -12.94 -7.53
C SER A 169 9.54 -11.52 -7.44
N GLN A 170 8.27 -11.40 -7.05
CA GLN A 170 7.60 -10.09 -6.84
C GLN A 170 7.43 -9.76 -5.35
N LEU A 171 8.10 -10.46 -4.47
CA LEU A 171 8.06 -10.25 -3.03
C LEU A 171 9.45 -9.88 -2.52
N ALA A 172 9.54 -8.86 -1.69
CA ALA A 172 10.81 -8.42 -1.08
C ALA A 172 11.41 -9.46 -0.10
N GLY A 173 10.67 -10.54 0.21
CA GLY A 173 11.11 -11.61 1.08
C GLY A 173 10.04 -12.67 1.30
N PRO A 174 10.25 -13.61 2.26
CA PRO A 174 9.25 -14.62 2.59
C PRO A 174 7.92 -13.98 2.99
N LEU A 175 6.80 -14.42 2.40
CA LEU A 175 5.48 -13.82 2.56
C LEU A 175 5.06 -13.67 4.04
N ALA A 176 5.33 -14.68 4.87
CA ALA A 176 5.03 -14.64 6.31
C ALA A 176 5.83 -13.57 7.09
N ALA A 177 6.93 -13.06 6.52
CA ALA A 177 7.80 -12.08 7.16
C ALA A 177 7.63 -10.65 6.61
N LEU A 178 6.90 -10.47 5.52
CA LEU A 178 6.70 -9.15 4.90
C LEU A 178 6.05 -8.18 5.87
N THR A 179 6.61 -6.98 5.95
CA THR A 179 6.05 -5.89 6.76
C THR A 179 5.58 -4.73 5.88
N GLY A 180 4.60 -4.00 6.39
CA GLY A 180 4.00 -2.88 5.67
C GLY A 180 3.08 -2.05 6.56
N SER A 181 2.20 -1.27 5.93
CA SER A 181 1.19 -0.48 6.63
C SER A 181 0.14 -1.37 7.31
N TYR A 182 -0.67 -0.76 8.19
CA TYR A 182 -1.82 -1.45 8.78
C TYR A 182 -2.86 -1.89 7.74
N ALA A 183 -2.84 -1.32 6.53
CA ALA A 183 -3.70 -1.70 5.42
C ALA A 183 -3.07 -2.70 4.44
N GLY A 184 -1.83 -3.14 4.68
CA GLY A 184 -1.14 -4.12 3.85
C GLY A 184 -0.34 -3.53 2.68
N ALA A 185 -0.16 -2.21 2.62
CA ALA A 185 0.71 -1.56 1.64
C ALA A 185 2.19 -1.79 1.97
N GLN A 186 3.03 -1.95 0.95
CA GLN A 186 4.41 -2.45 1.07
C GLN A 186 5.43 -1.53 0.41
N GLY A 187 6.64 -1.58 0.94
CA GLY A 187 7.81 -0.90 0.37
C GLY A 187 7.79 0.61 0.49
N TRP A 188 8.76 1.27 -0.14
CA TRP A 188 8.91 2.73 -0.06
C TRP A 188 7.80 3.50 -0.77
N GLY A 189 7.21 2.91 -1.83
CA GLY A 189 6.08 3.47 -2.56
C GLY A 189 4.71 3.04 -2.02
N GLN A 190 4.65 2.27 -0.94
CA GLN A 190 3.39 1.80 -0.31
C GLN A 190 2.42 1.12 -1.30
N PHE A 191 2.94 0.19 -2.10
CA PHE A 191 2.13 -0.56 -3.06
C PHE A 191 1.26 -1.61 -2.36
N MET A 192 -0.03 -1.62 -2.70
CA MET A 192 -0.92 -2.73 -2.38
C MET A 192 -0.56 -3.96 -3.24
N PRO A 193 -0.90 -5.20 -2.83
CA PRO A 193 -0.60 -6.39 -3.64
C PRO A 193 -1.07 -6.30 -5.09
N SER A 194 -2.25 -5.76 -5.36
CA SER A 194 -2.73 -5.52 -6.72
C SER A 194 -1.85 -4.50 -7.47
N SER A 195 -1.38 -3.46 -6.80
CA SER A 195 -0.46 -2.50 -7.41
C SER A 195 0.91 -3.11 -7.68
N ILE A 196 1.39 -4.04 -6.84
CA ILE A 196 2.63 -4.81 -7.10
C ILE A 196 2.46 -5.63 -8.38
N ARG A 197 1.37 -6.40 -8.49
CA ARG A 197 1.08 -7.23 -9.67
C ARG A 197 1.02 -6.43 -10.95
N ASP A 198 0.36 -5.27 -10.92
CA ASP A 198 -0.02 -4.54 -12.13
C ASP A 198 1.04 -3.48 -12.54
N PHE A 199 1.81 -2.96 -11.59
CA PHE A 199 2.66 -1.78 -11.83
C PHE A 199 4.10 -1.90 -11.33
N ALA A 200 4.43 -2.83 -10.43
CA ALA A 200 5.81 -2.98 -9.99
C ALA A 200 6.68 -3.56 -11.12
N VAL A 201 7.92 -3.12 -11.17
CA VAL A 201 8.90 -3.49 -12.21
C VAL A 201 10.24 -3.89 -11.58
N ASP A 202 10.88 -4.85 -12.19
CA ASP A 202 12.29 -5.22 -12.00
C ASP A 202 13.11 -4.26 -12.89
N GLU A 203 13.53 -3.14 -12.32
CA GLU A 203 14.17 -2.06 -13.08
C GLU A 203 15.67 -2.29 -13.31
N ASP A 204 16.33 -3.02 -12.40
CA ASP A 204 17.73 -3.40 -12.53
C ASP A 204 17.94 -4.75 -13.23
N HIS A 205 16.85 -5.46 -13.55
CA HIS A 205 16.84 -6.73 -14.28
C HIS A 205 17.59 -7.88 -13.58
N ASP A 206 17.55 -7.90 -12.23
CA ASP A 206 18.12 -8.97 -11.43
C ASP A 206 17.21 -10.22 -11.33
N GLY A 207 16.01 -10.17 -11.90
CA GLY A 207 15.00 -11.23 -11.91
C GLY A 207 14.04 -11.17 -10.72
N ARG A 208 14.08 -10.11 -9.93
CA ARG A 208 13.23 -9.90 -8.76
C ARG A 208 12.63 -8.49 -8.78
N ILE A 209 11.55 -8.31 -8.04
CA ILE A 209 11.00 -7.00 -7.72
C ILE A 209 11.10 -6.82 -6.19
N ASP A 210 11.98 -5.94 -5.74
CA ASP A 210 12.18 -5.67 -4.31
C ASP A 210 11.87 -4.19 -3.98
N LEU A 211 10.62 -3.91 -3.68
CA LEU A 211 10.15 -2.56 -3.32
C LEU A 211 10.61 -2.10 -1.93
N GLN A 212 11.36 -2.94 -1.20
CA GLN A 212 11.89 -2.63 0.12
C GLN A 212 13.37 -2.24 0.07
N ASN A 213 14.18 -2.89 -0.77
CA ASN A 213 15.64 -2.77 -0.72
C ASN A 213 16.28 -2.42 -2.07
N SER A 214 15.62 -2.67 -3.22
CA SER A 214 16.13 -2.27 -4.54
C SER A 214 15.66 -0.86 -4.89
N MET A 215 16.58 0.09 -4.88
CA MET A 215 16.26 1.48 -5.24
C MET A 215 15.84 1.63 -6.71
N PRO A 216 16.43 0.90 -7.67
CA PRO A 216 15.92 0.86 -9.05
C PRO A 216 14.45 0.43 -9.13
N ASP A 217 14.07 -0.66 -8.47
CA ASP A 217 12.69 -1.16 -8.50
C ASP A 217 11.72 -0.20 -7.85
N ILE A 218 12.12 0.41 -6.72
CA ILE A 218 11.31 1.40 -6.01
C ILE A 218 11.01 2.60 -6.92
N ILE A 219 12.04 3.22 -7.49
CA ILE A 219 11.94 4.40 -8.34
C ILE A 219 11.23 4.06 -9.65
N GLY A 220 11.62 2.93 -10.29
CA GLY A 220 11.02 2.44 -11.52
C GLY A 220 9.53 2.13 -11.37
N SER A 221 9.15 1.44 -10.30
CA SER A 221 7.75 1.08 -10.03
C SER A 221 6.86 2.29 -9.80
N VAL A 222 7.31 3.31 -9.06
CA VAL A 222 6.56 4.57 -8.88
C VAL A 222 6.37 5.28 -10.22
N ALA A 223 7.41 5.35 -11.06
CA ALA A 223 7.32 5.95 -12.38
C ALA A 223 6.40 5.16 -13.31
N ASN A 224 6.51 3.83 -13.32
CA ASN A 224 5.63 2.97 -14.11
C ASN A 224 4.16 3.08 -13.70
N TYR A 225 3.88 3.20 -12.39
CA TYR A 225 2.53 3.46 -11.90
C TYR A 225 1.93 4.71 -12.56
N PHE A 226 2.66 5.82 -12.57
CA PHE A 226 2.20 7.06 -13.21
C PHE A 226 2.01 6.89 -14.72
N ALA A 227 2.98 6.31 -15.41
CA ALA A 227 2.91 6.07 -16.86
C ALA A 227 1.68 5.22 -17.23
N LYS A 228 1.42 4.13 -16.48
CA LYS A 228 0.27 3.24 -16.70
C LYS A 228 -1.09 3.89 -16.38
N HIS A 229 -1.11 4.91 -15.54
CA HIS A 229 -2.33 5.69 -15.24
C HIS A 229 -2.55 6.88 -16.17
N GLY A 230 -1.76 7.00 -17.24
CA GLY A 230 -1.94 8.03 -18.27
C GLY A 230 -1.27 9.35 -17.95
N TRP A 231 -0.07 9.30 -17.34
CA TRP A 231 0.78 10.47 -17.18
C TRP A 231 1.13 11.08 -18.54
N VAL A 232 0.99 12.39 -18.65
CA VAL A 232 1.34 13.17 -19.84
C VAL A 232 2.71 13.81 -19.62
N THR A 233 3.71 13.37 -20.40
CA THR A 233 5.08 13.92 -20.31
C THR A 233 5.10 15.41 -20.59
N GLY A 234 5.66 16.19 -19.67
CA GLY A 234 5.69 17.67 -19.76
C GLY A 234 4.34 18.34 -19.54
N GLY A 235 3.25 17.58 -19.35
CA GLY A 235 1.92 18.14 -19.11
C GLY A 235 1.79 18.82 -17.75
N PRO A 236 0.89 19.83 -17.63
CA PRO A 236 0.64 20.52 -16.37
C PRO A 236 0.00 19.59 -15.33
N VAL A 237 0.23 19.91 -14.06
CA VAL A 237 -0.42 19.24 -12.93
C VAL A 237 -1.59 20.08 -12.42
N ALA A 238 -1.29 21.29 -11.93
CA ALA A 238 -2.29 22.20 -11.38
C ALA A 238 -1.84 23.66 -11.54
N ALA A 239 -2.80 24.57 -11.59
CA ALA A 239 -2.59 26.02 -11.59
C ALA A 239 -3.61 26.72 -10.70
N ARG A 240 -3.22 27.79 -10.04
CA ARG A 240 -4.14 28.59 -9.22
C ARG A 240 -5.17 29.29 -10.08
N ALA A 241 -6.41 29.28 -9.58
CA ALA A 241 -7.51 30.05 -10.14
C ALA A 241 -7.96 31.15 -9.18
N GLN A 242 -8.36 32.28 -9.75
CA GLN A 242 -9.02 33.37 -9.05
C GLN A 242 -10.45 33.46 -9.59
N PRO A 243 -11.48 33.10 -8.79
CA PRO A 243 -12.86 33.32 -9.20
C PRO A 243 -13.19 34.81 -9.17
N ASP A 244 -13.97 35.27 -10.12
CA ASP A 244 -14.60 36.60 -10.08
C ASP A 244 -15.92 36.59 -9.30
N ALA A 245 -16.55 37.74 -9.14
CA ALA A 245 -17.80 37.88 -8.38
C ALA A 245 -19.01 37.18 -9.05
N ALA A 246 -18.91 36.87 -10.35
CA ALA A 246 -19.93 36.21 -11.13
C ALA A 246 -19.64 34.69 -11.35
N ALA A 247 -18.57 34.18 -10.73
CA ALA A 247 -18.15 32.78 -10.91
C ALA A 247 -19.28 31.81 -10.59
N LYS A 248 -19.55 30.93 -11.54
CA LYS A 248 -20.61 29.92 -11.41
C LYS A 248 -20.19 28.85 -10.41
N PRO A 249 -21.04 28.47 -9.43
CA PRO A 249 -20.76 27.30 -8.59
C PRO A 249 -20.58 26.05 -9.44
N LEU A 250 -19.48 25.32 -9.23
CA LEU A 250 -19.19 24.08 -9.93
C LEU A 250 -19.37 22.90 -8.99
N THR A 251 -20.10 21.88 -9.43
CA THR A 251 -20.14 20.59 -8.76
C THR A 251 -19.13 19.68 -9.44
N VAL A 252 -18.03 19.41 -8.77
CA VAL A 252 -16.96 18.55 -9.27
C VAL A 252 -16.99 17.24 -8.52
N LYS A 253 -17.18 16.14 -9.27
CA LYS A 253 -17.31 14.81 -8.70
C LYS A 253 -15.96 14.19 -8.33
N ASP A 254 -14.96 14.43 -9.16
CA ASP A 254 -13.58 13.94 -8.98
C ASP A 254 -12.60 14.82 -9.79
N ALA A 255 -11.33 14.44 -9.83
CA ALA A 255 -10.29 15.20 -10.52
C ALA A 255 -10.22 14.93 -12.04
N THR A 256 -11.21 14.28 -12.64
CA THR A 256 -11.21 14.00 -14.09
C THR A 256 -11.35 15.29 -14.88
N PRO A 257 -10.41 15.62 -15.78
CA PRO A 257 -10.51 16.77 -16.67
C PRO A 257 -11.73 16.62 -17.60
N GLN A 258 -12.59 17.64 -17.64
CA GLN A 258 -13.84 17.59 -18.40
C GLN A 258 -14.23 18.91 -19.07
N TRP A 259 -13.55 20.01 -18.72
CA TRP A 259 -13.80 21.33 -19.30
C TRP A 259 -12.51 21.91 -19.85
N THR A 260 -12.59 22.72 -20.90
CA THR A 260 -11.43 23.48 -21.35
C THR A 260 -11.14 24.62 -20.38
N VAL A 261 -9.91 25.11 -20.34
CA VAL A 261 -9.55 26.30 -19.58
C VAL A 261 -10.43 27.48 -19.98
N GLU A 262 -10.63 27.72 -21.30
CA GLU A 262 -11.50 28.77 -21.83
C GLU A 262 -12.95 28.67 -21.31
N GLN A 263 -13.51 27.46 -21.21
CA GLN A 263 -14.84 27.28 -20.63
C GLN A 263 -14.91 27.68 -19.16
N LEU A 264 -13.87 27.32 -18.38
CA LEU A 264 -13.78 27.69 -16.98
C LEU A 264 -13.57 29.20 -16.80
N GLU A 265 -12.79 29.84 -17.67
CA GLU A 265 -12.64 31.30 -17.71
C GLU A 265 -13.96 32.00 -18.04
N ALA A 266 -14.70 31.50 -19.02
CA ALA A 266 -16.04 32.03 -19.33
C ALA A 266 -17.06 31.83 -18.19
N TRP A 267 -16.78 30.94 -17.24
CA TRP A 267 -17.59 30.75 -16.03
C TRP A 267 -17.07 31.54 -14.84
N GLY A 268 -16.08 32.41 -15.04
CA GLY A 268 -15.57 33.30 -14.03
C GLY A 268 -14.36 32.81 -13.23
N TYR A 269 -13.65 31.76 -13.70
CA TYR A 269 -12.45 31.24 -13.04
C TYR A 269 -11.20 31.64 -13.83
N GLY A 270 -10.61 32.79 -13.54
CA GLY A 270 -9.40 33.24 -14.20
C GLY A 270 -8.13 32.55 -13.68
N PRO A 271 -7.24 32.05 -14.56
CA PRO A 271 -5.97 31.47 -14.11
C PRO A 271 -4.99 32.58 -13.70
N LEU A 272 -4.20 32.35 -12.62
CA LEU A 272 -3.15 33.27 -12.17
C LEU A 272 -1.86 33.18 -12.98
N GLN A 273 -1.80 32.31 -13.96
CA GLN A 273 -0.67 32.14 -14.90
C GLN A 273 -1.21 31.81 -16.30
N HIS A 274 -0.39 32.00 -17.31
CA HIS A 274 -0.80 31.62 -18.66
C HIS A 274 -1.04 30.12 -18.76
N LEU A 275 -2.21 29.73 -19.29
CA LEU A 275 -2.60 28.35 -19.59
C LEU A 275 -3.03 28.27 -21.07
N ASP A 276 -2.91 27.09 -21.67
CA ASP A 276 -3.51 26.83 -22.97
C ASP A 276 -5.04 26.84 -22.86
N PRO A 277 -5.77 27.74 -23.55
CA PRO A 277 -7.23 27.82 -23.48
C PRO A 277 -7.94 26.51 -23.83
N GLY A 278 -7.36 25.73 -24.77
CA GLY A 278 -7.91 24.45 -25.20
C GLY A 278 -7.60 23.26 -24.27
N ALA A 279 -6.72 23.43 -23.28
CA ALA A 279 -6.35 22.33 -22.39
C ALA A 279 -7.54 21.87 -21.53
N LEU A 280 -7.78 20.56 -21.52
CA LEU A 280 -8.78 19.95 -20.64
C LEU A 280 -8.33 19.98 -19.19
N SER A 281 -9.23 20.46 -18.33
CA SER A 281 -9.01 20.67 -16.89
C SER A 281 -10.25 20.27 -16.09
N SER A 282 -10.07 20.11 -14.80
CA SER A 282 -11.13 20.10 -13.78
C SER A 282 -10.88 21.29 -12.83
N MET A 283 -11.88 21.67 -12.06
CA MET A 283 -11.75 22.71 -11.03
C MET A 283 -11.84 22.09 -9.65
N GLN A 284 -10.77 22.20 -8.85
CA GLN A 284 -10.79 21.74 -7.46
C GLN A 284 -10.85 22.93 -6.52
N THR A 285 -11.66 22.81 -5.47
CA THR A 285 -11.74 23.80 -4.40
C THR A 285 -11.31 23.17 -3.09
N LEU A 286 -10.24 23.68 -2.50
CA LEU A 286 -9.65 23.21 -1.26
C LEU A 286 -9.82 24.25 -0.16
N GLN A 287 -10.03 23.81 1.08
CA GLN A 287 -10.11 24.72 2.24
C GLN A 287 -8.70 25.15 2.65
N GLY A 288 -8.31 26.36 2.20
CA GLY A 288 -7.06 27.00 2.58
C GLY A 288 -7.18 27.74 3.92
N ALA A 289 -6.05 28.25 4.41
CA ALA A 289 -5.99 28.98 5.69
C ALA A 289 -6.77 30.31 5.69
N ASN A 290 -6.86 30.96 4.53
CA ASN A 290 -7.53 32.24 4.36
C ASN A 290 -8.82 32.15 3.52
N GLY A 291 -9.45 31.00 3.49
CA GLY A 291 -10.64 30.72 2.71
C GLY A 291 -10.41 29.72 1.56
N PRO A 292 -11.40 29.56 0.68
CA PRO A 292 -11.31 28.60 -0.41
C PRO A 292 -10.17 28.90 -1.38
N GLU A 293 -9.45 27.88 -1.76
CA GLU A 293 -8.42 27.93 -2.79
C GLU A 293 -8.92 27.18 -4.03
N HIS A 294 -8.98 27.86 -5.16
CA HIS A 294 -9.44 27.25 -6.42
C HIS A 294 -8.24 26.91 -7.31
N TRP A 295 -8.33 25.74 -7.97
CA TRP A 295 -7.24 25.18 -8.76
C TRP A 295 -7.77 24.58 -10.06
N PHE A 296 -7.23 25.02 -11.19
CA PHE A 296 -7.26 24.22 -12.40
C PHE A 296 -6.43 22.96 -12.15
N THR A 297 -7.00 21.78 -12.43
CA THR A 297 -6.30 20.51 -12.28
C THR A 297 -6.36 19.75 -13.60
N PHE A 298 -5.22 19.19 -14.02
CA PHE A 298 -5.04 18.56 -15.32
C PHE A 298 -4.90 17.03 -15.17
N GLN A 299 -4.70 16.33 -16.28
CA GLN A 299 -4.54 14.88 -16.30
C GLN A 299 -3.47 14.39 -15.31
N ASN A 300 -2.34 15.08 -15.22
CA ASN A 300 -1.28 14.67 -14.29
C ASN A 300 -1.68 14.81 -12.82
N PHE A 301 -2.51 15.78 -12.46
CA PHE A 301 -3.10 15.85 -11.12
C PHE A 301 -3.99 14.65 -10.85
N ARG A 302 -4.86 14.28 -11.82
CA ARG A 302 -5.70 13.09 -11.70
C ARG A 302 -4.86 11.83 -11.48
N VAL A 303 -3.76 11.67 -12.23
CA VAL A 303 -2.83 10.53 -12.06
C VAL A 303 -2.23 10.50 -10.66
N ILE A 304 -1.74 11.64 -10.15
CA ILE A 304 -1.22 11.74 -8.77
C ILE A 304 -2.29 11.32 -7.76
N THR A 305 -3.52 11.78 -7.90
CA THR A 305 -4.60 11.46 -6.96
C THR A 305 -5.10 10.01 -7.06
N THR A 306 -4.73 9.25 -8.10
CA THR A 306 -5.01 7.80 -8.12
C THR A 306 -4.11 7.03 -7.17
N TYR A 307 -2.96 7.57 -6.82
CA TYR A 307 -2.01 6.92 -5.91
C TYR A 307 -2.56 6.81 -4.48
N ASN A 308 -3.30 7.83 -4.04
CA ASN A 308 -3.91 7.93 -2.71
C ASN A 308 -5.41 8.26 -2.86
N ARG A 309 -6.24 7.23 -2.89
CA ARG A 309 -7.73 7.33 -2.93
C ARG A 309 -8.37 6.92 -1.63
#